data_978368fede3a1d88b0336b706bd36e7d
#
_entry.id   978368fede3a1d88b0336b706bd36e7d
#
_cell.length_a   1.000
_cell.length_b   1.000
_cell.length_c   1.000
_cell.angle_alpha   90.00
_cell.angle_beta   90.00
_cell.angle_gamma   90.00
#
_symmetry.space_group_name_H-M   'P 1'
#
loop_
_entity.id
_entity.type
_entity.pdbx_description
1 polymer ?
#
loop_
_entity_poly.entity_id
_entity_poly.type
_entity_poly.pdbx_seq_one_letter_code
_entity_poly.pdbx_strand_id
1 'polypeptide(L)'
;MSDAMQLSAYYPLLPELLLAVGAMALLMVGAVRGETSTGLVTGCALLLLLIVGLLVLEVPGDKSVLFAGSFVVDGFGRFMKILALIGSGAAIVMSIGFLEVPSRRMFEYAVLILLATTGMMVLISAGDLIALYLGLELMSLSLYVVAAIDRDNVRSTEAGLKYFVLGALSSGMLLYGCSLIYGFTGTVTFAGIAGAAAEGGVGLTFGLVFLFAGLCFKISAVPFHMWTPDVYQGAPTPITAFFASAPKVAAMAIFLRAALTAFPAIAAQWQPILSFVAVASMLLGAFGAIGQTNIKRLMAYSSIGHMGFALVGLAAGTSEGVQGVLVYLAIYVTMTLGAFACILAMHRAEGPIETISDLAGLARTNGPMAFLFAMLLFSLAGVPPLAGFFAKFYVFLAAIKAGLYVLAVIGVIASVIGAYYYLMIVKVMYFDEPAPAFDPMRPELKVVLGVTGLFNLLFFVVPGPLVNAAAAAAKSLF
;
A
#
# COMPACT_ATOMS: atom_id res chain seq x y z
N MET A 1 -3.88 40.35 -14.94
CA MET A 1 -3.49 38.98 -15.17
C MET A 1 -4.70 38.27 -15.74
N SER A 2 -4.63 37.72 -16.94
CA SER A 2 -5.80 37.14 -17.63
C SER A 2 -6.26 35.85 -16.92
N ASP A 3 -7.56 35.56 -16.95
CA ASP A 3 -8.18 34.36 -16.37
C ASP A 3 -7.47 33.06 -16.82
N ALA A 4 -6.89 33.03 -18.03
CA ALA A 4 -6.08 31.93 -18.53
C ALA A 4 -4.80 31.68 -17.71
N MET A 5 -4.20 32.74 -17.13
CA MET A 5 -3.01 32.63 -16.28
C MET A 5 -3.35 32.13 -14.88
N GLN A 6 -4.57 32.37 -14.40
CA GLN A 6 -5.07 31.77 -13.14
C GLN A 6 -5.42 30.28 -13.32
N LEU A 7 -6.02 29.90 -14.43
CA LEU A 7 -6.35 28.50 -14.71
C LEU A 7 -5.10 27.61 -14.89
N SER A 8 -4.03 28.16 -15.49
CA SER A 8 -2.76 27.41 -15.63
C SER A 8 -2.10 27.07 -14.28
N ALA A 9 -2.34 27.88 -13.25
CA ALA A 9 -1.81 27.63 -11.91
C ALA A 9 -2.41 26.36 -11.24
N TYR A 10 -3.61 25.94 -11.67
CA TYR A 10 -4.27 24.74 -11.16
C TYR A 10 -4.04 23.49 -12.02
N TYR A 11 -3.28 23.60 -13.11
CA TYR A 11 -2.96 22.43 -13.97
C TYR A 11 -2.40 21.24 -13.19
N PRO A 12 -1.54 21.42 -12.15
CA PRO A 12 -1.02 20.29 -11.37
C PRO A 12 -2.08 19.51 -10.56
N LEU A 13 -3.29 20.08 -10.37
CA LEU A 13 -4.42 19.43 -9.69
C LEU A 13 -5.32 18.63 -10.67
N LEU A 14 -5.10 18.77 -11.96
CA LEU A 14 -5.96 18.16 -13.00
C LEU A 14 -6.10 16.65 -12.84
N PRO A 15 -5.05 15.87 -12.50
CA PRO A 15 -5.18 14.43 -12.30
C PRO A 15 -6.22 14.06 -11.21
N GLU A 16 -6.18 14.73 -10.05
CA GLU A 16 -7.12 14.50 -8.94
C GLU A 16 -8.53 14.92 -9.30
N LEU A 17 -8.69 16.07 -9.94
CA LEU A 17 -10.00 16.58 -10.39
C LEU A 17 -10.63 15.64 -11.42
N LEU A 18 -9.85 15.19 -12.41
CA LEU A 18 -10.33 14.27 -13.42
C LEU A 18 -10.76 12.94 -12.83
N LEU A 19 -10.00 12.41 -11.86
CA LEU A 19 -10.32 11.18 -11.17
C LEU A 19 -11.60 11.30 -10.36
N ALA A 20 -11.76 12.40 -9.60
CA ALA A 20 -12.94 12.66 -8.79
C ALA A 20 -14.20 12.85 -9.65
N VAL A 21 -14.14 13.70 -10.67
CA VAL A 21 -15.26 13.95 -11.59
C VAL A 21 -15.60 12.69 -12.38
N GLY A 22 -14.58 11.95 -12.84
CA GLY A 22 -14.76 10.69 -13.55
C GLY A 22 -15.44 9.62 -12.68
N ALA A 23 -15.03 9.49 -11.40
CA ALA A 23 -15.68 8.57 -10.45
C ALA A 23 -17.17 8.92 -10.25
N MET A 24 -17.49 10.22 -10.06
CA MET A 24 -18.86 10.69 -9.95
C MET A 24 -19.68 10.43 -11.21
N ALA A 25 -19.11 10.68 -12.39
CA ALA A 25 -19.77 10.41 -13.67
C ALA A 25 -20.05 8.92 -13.85
N LEU A 26 -19.10 8.04 -13.53
CA LEU A 26 -19.26 6.60 -13.59
C LEU A 26 -20.28 6.08 -12.57
N LEU A 27 -20.36 6.68 -11.39
CA LEU A 27 -21.41 6.40 -10.41
C LEU A 27 -22.79 6.69 -10.99
N MET A 28 -22.98 7.85 -11.65
CA MET A 28 -24.25 8.21 -12.27
C MET A 28 -24.63 7.26 -13.43
N VAL A 29 -23.65 6.89 -14.26
CA VAL A 29 -23.87 5.89 -15.33
C VAL A 29 -24.31 4.54 -14.75
N GLY A 30 -23.64 4.10 -13.68
CA GLY A 30 -23.99 2.87 -12.97
C GLY A 30 -25.37 2.92 -12.35
N ALA A 31 -25.70 4.02 -11.66
CA ALA A 31 -27.02 4.20 -11.01
C ALA A 31 -28.19 4.19 -12.01
N VAL A 32 -28.00 4.76 -13.20
CA VAL A 32 -29.04 4.79 -14.26
C VAL A 32 -29.18 3.43 -14.96
N ARG A 33 -28.07 2.72 -15.22
CA ARG A 33 -28.05 1.47 -15.99
C ARG A 33 -28.12 0.20 -15.13
N GLY A 34 -27.89 0.31 -13.83
CA GLY A 34 -27.86 -0.81 -12.89
C GLY A 34 -26.69 -1.77 -13.12
N GLU A 35 -26.79 -2.96 -12.60
CA GLU A 35 -25.74 -3.99 -12.58
C GLU A 35 -25.24 -4.42 -13.97
N THR A 36 -26.06 -4.25 -15.01
CA THR A 36 -25.68 -4.55 -16.39
C THR A 36 -24.54 -3.68 -16.90
N SER A 37 -24.29 -2.54 -16.24
CA SER A 37 -23.20 -1.61 -16.56
C SER A 37 -21.86 -1.98 -15.94
N THR A 38 -21.77 -3.02 -15.10
CA THR A 38 -20.54 -3.39 -14.36
C THR A 38 -19.33 -3.47 -15.27
N GLY A 39 -19.41 -4.18 -16.40
CA GLY A 39 -18.28 -4.31 -17.36
C GLY A 39 -17.92 -2.96 -18.01
N LEU A 40 -18.90 -2.13 -18.36
CA LEU A 40 -18.66 -0.79 -18.94
C LEU A 40 -17.96 0.11 -17.90
N VAL A 41 -18.49 0.17 -16.68
CA VAL A 41 -17.94 1.01 -15.60
C VAL A 41 -16.52 0.56 -15.25
N THR A 42 -16.27 -0.76 -15.17
CA THR A 42 -14.94 -1.32 -14.93
C THR A 42 -13.94 -0.94 -16.05
N GLY A 43 -14.34 -1.07 -17.31
CA GLY A 43 -13.49 -0.70 -18.44
C GLY A 43 -13.19 0.81 -18.48
N CYS A 44 -14.21 1.66 -18.25
CA CYS A 44 -14.02 3.11 -18.16
C CYS A 44 -13.17 3.51 -16.96
N ALA A 45 -13.28 2.82 -15.83
CA ALA A 45 -12.46 3.07 -14.65
C ALA A 45 -10.98 2.78 -14.94
N LEU A 46 -10.66 1.67 -15.62
CA LEU A 46 -9.29 1.35 -16.03
C LEU A 46 -8.72 2.40 -17.01
N LEU A 47 -9.52 2.82 -17.99
CA LEU A 47 -9.13 3.87 -18.94
C LEU A 47 -8.88 5.21 -18.19
N LEU A 48 -9.75 5.56 -17.25
CA LEU A 48 -9.59 6.77 -16.45
C LEU A 48 -8.29 6.74 -15.63
N LEU A 49 -7.99 5.61 -14.95
CA LEU A 49 -6.73 5.45 -14.20
C LEU A 49 -5.50 5.56 -15.13
N LEU A 50 -5.57 5.02 -16.35
CA LEU A 50 -4.50 5.15 -17.33
C LEU A 50 -4.30 6.61 -17.75
N ILE A 51 -5.37 7.33 -18.10
CA ILE A 51 -5.30 8.75 -18.49
C ILE A 51 -4.74 9.59 -17.34
N VAL A 52 -5.23 9.38 -16.12
CA VAL A 52 -4.74 10.06 -14.91
C VAL A 52 -3.26 9.75 -14.66
N GLY A 53 -2.83 8.51 -14.87
CA GLY A 53 -1.42 8.12 -14.76
C GLY A 53 -0.53 8.85 -15.77
N LEU A 54 -0.97 8.99 -17.02
CA LEU A 54 -0.25 9.75 -18.04
C LEU A 54 -0.18 11.25 -17.69
N LEU A 55 -1.28 11.83 -17.20
CA LEU A 55 -1.29 13.22 -16.72
C LEU A 55 -0.33 13.44 -15.55
N VAL A 56 -0.26 12.51 -14.60
CA VAL A 56 0.70 12.60 -13.47
C VAL A 56 2.14 12.59 -13.97
N LEU A 57 2.46 11.87 -15.06
CA LEU A 57 3.79 11.86 -15.65
C LEU A 57 4.12 13.17 -16.37
N GLU A 58 3.13 13.86 -16.94
CA GLU A 58 3.30 15.15 -17.64
C GLU A 58 3.43 16.34 -16.69
N VAL A 59 2.89 16.26 -15.47
CA VAL A 59 3.04 17.31 -14.45
C VAL A 59 4.53 17.54 -14.16
N PRO A 60 5.05 18.80 -14.21
CA PRO A 60 6.44 19.09 -13.93
C PRO A 60 6.85 18.55 -12.55
N GLY A 61 8.09 18.03 -12.47
CA GLY A 61 8.62 17.49 -11.21
C GLY A 61 9.13 18.55 -10.25
N ASP A 62 9.10 19.83 -10.65
CA ASP A 62 9.51 20.94 -9.83
C ASP A 62 8.50 21.15 -8.69
N LYS A 63 9.03 21.45 -7.49
CA LYS A 63 8.19 21.64 -6.31
C LYS A 63 7.27 22.85 -6.47
N SER A 64 5.98 22.61 -6.47
CA SER A 64 4.95 23.65 -6.45
C SER A 64 3.98 23.41 -5.30
N VAL A 65 3.46 24.51 -4.75
CA VAL A 65 2.60 24.48 -3.58
C VAL A 65 1.32 25.25 -3.91
N LEU A 66 0.18 24.60 -3.73
CA LEU A 66 -1.13 25.16 -3.99
C LEU A 66 -1.92 25.31 -2.67
N PHE A 67 -2.98 26.12 -2.70
CA PHE A 67 -3.89 26.31 -1.57
C PHE A 67 -3.18 26.68 -0.27
N ALA A 68 -2.32 27.69 -0.30
CA ALA A 68 -1.59 28.22 0.86
C ALA A 68 -0.80 27.14 1.66
N GLY A 69 -0.33 26.10 1.00
CA GLY A 69 0.46 25.05 1.64
C GLY A 69 -0.23 23.69 1.73
N SER A 70 -1.54 23.62 1.49
CA SER A 70 -2.31 22.40 1.71
C SER A 70 -2.04 21.30 0.67
N PHE A 71 -1.63 21.66 -0.55
CA PHE A 71 -1.37 20.71 -1.63
C PHE A 71 0.03 20.90 -2.22
N VAL A 72 0.85 19.85 -2.15
CA VAL A 72 2.24 19.86 -2.60
C VAL A 72 2.38 18.95 -3.83
N VAL A 73 2.96 19.51 -4.88
CA VAL A 73 3.34 18.77 -6.10
C VAL A 73 4.85 18.73 -6.17
N ASP A 74 5.42 17.55 -6.23
CA ASP A 74 6.86 17.31 -6.28
C ASP A 74 7.18 15.94 -6.89
N GLY A 75 8.45 15.67 -7.14
CA GLY A 75 8.91 14.39 -7.70
C GLY A 75 8.58 13.20 -6.80
N PHE A 76 8.61 13.38 -5.47
CA PHE A 76 8.22 12.37 -4.49
C PHE A 76 6.74 12.00 -4.63
N GLY A 77 5.85 13.00 -4.64
CA GLY A 77 4.41 12.79 -4.81
C GLY A 77 4.09 12.12 -6.14
N ARG A 78 4.75 12.55 -7.24
CA ARG A 78 4.60 11.94 -8.57
C ARG A 78 4.95 10.44 -8.56
N PHE A 79 6.09 10.07 -7.97
CA PHE A 79 6.53 8.67 -7.87
C PHE A 79 5.50 7.82 -7.09
N MET A 80 5.05 8.31 -5.93
CA MET A 80 4.11 7.59 -5.08
C MET A 80 2.70 7.49 -5.68
N LYS A 81 2.22 8.53 -6.39
CA LYS A 81 0.94 8.51 -7.11
C LYS A 81 0.95 7.47 -8.23
N ILE A 82 2.03 7.35 -9.00
CA ILE A 82 2.15 6.33 -10.03
C ILE A 82 2.08 4.91 -9.42
N LEU A 83 2.75 4.66 -8.31
CA LEU A 83 2.66 3.37 -7.63
C LEU A 83 1.24 3.07 -7.13
N ALA A 84 0.55 4.08 -6.57
CA ALA A 84 -0.83 3.93 -6.12
C ALA A 84 -1.79 3.64 -7.29
N LEU A 85 -1.63 4.35 -8.42
CA LEU A 85 -2.42 4.13 -9.64
C LEU A 85 -2.19 2.73 -10.24
N ILE A 86 -0.93 2.26 -10.29
CA ILE A 86 -0.61 0.89 -10.72
C ILE A 86 -1.29 -0.13 -9.80
N GLY A 87 -1.19 0.03 -8.48
CA GLY A 87 -1.83 -0.86 -7.52
C GLY A 87 -3.36 -0.89 -7.66
N SER A 88 -3.99 0.28 -7.85
CA SER A 88 -5.44 0.41 -8.05
C SER A 88 -5.89 -0.22 -9.38
N GLY A 89 -5.18 0.05 -10.47
CA GLY A 89 -5.47 -0.53 -11.79
C GLY A 89 -5.33 -2.06 -11.78
N ALA A 90 -4.24 -2.57 -11.20
CA ALA A 90 -4.04 -4.01 -11.07
C ALA A 90 -5.15 -4.67 -10.22
N ALA A 91 -5.58 -4.05 -9.12
CA ALA A 91 -6.67 -4.56 -8.29
C ALA A 91 -7.99 -4.65 -9.06
N ILE A 92 -8.33 -3.64 -9.90
CA ILE A 92 -9.52 -3.68 -10.75
C ILE A 92 -9.37 -4.79 -11.81
N VAL A 93 -8.21 -4.93 -12.47
CA VAL A 93 -7.97 -6.01 -13.43
C VAL A 93 -8.15 -7.38 -12.77
N MET A 94 -7.58 -7.58 -11.59
CA MET A 94 -7.67 -8.85 -10.84
C MET A 94 -9.09 -9.16 -10.36
N SER A 95 -9.98 -8.16 -10.28
CA SER A 95 -11.37 -8.34 -9.86
C SER A 95 -12.33 -8.74 -10.98
N ILE A 96 -11.94 -8.68 -12.25
CA ILE A 96 -12.82 -8.93 -13.39
C ILE A 96 -13.53 -10.28 -13.24
N GLY A 97 -12.79 -11.34 -12.96
CA GLY A 97 -13.37 -12.67 -12.77
C GLY A 97 -14.29 -12.80 -11.56
N PHE A 98 -14.05 -12.05 -10.49
CA PHE A 98 -14.92 -12.00 -9.33
C PHE A 98 -16.26 -11.32 -9.64
N LEU A 99 -16.23 -10.26 -10.45
CA LEU A 99 -17.39 -9.47 -10.84
C LEU A 99 -18.23 -10.09 -11.98
N GLU A 100 -17.70 -11.09 -12.69
CA GLU A 100 -18.46 -11.81 -13.72
C GLU A 100 -19.55 -12.71 -13.16
N VAL A 101 -19.44 -13.14 -11.90
CA VAL A 101 -20.47 -13.94 -11.22
C VAL A 101 -21.74 -13.10 -11.08
N PRO A 102 -22.91 -13.56 -11.56
CA PRO A 102 -24.14 -12.75 -11.59
C PRO A 102 -24.54 -12.16 -10.24
N SER A 103 -24.37 -12.89 -9.14
CA SER A 103 -24.65 -12.41 -7.77
C SER A 103 -23.66 -11.36 -7.25
N ARG A 104 -22.55 -11.13 -7.95
CA ARG A 104 -21.46 -10.21 -7.58
C ARG A 104 -21.26 -9.09 -8.60
N ARG A 105 -22.19 -8.91 -9.53
CA ARG A 105 -22.17 -7.79 -10.48
C ARG A 105 -22.50 -6.51 -9.75
N MET A 106 -21.48 -5.70 -9.48
CA MET A 106 -21.58 -4.45 -8.73
C MET A 106 -20.73 -3.41 -9.42
N PHE A 107 -21.38 -2.43 -10.08
CA PHE A 107 -20.64 -1.31 -10.70
C PHE A 107 -19.99 -0.43 -9.63
N GLU A 108 -20.52 -0.42 -8.41
CA GLU A 108 -20.03 0.34 -7.26
C GLU A 108 -18.60 -0.03 -6.87
N TYR A 109 -18.20 -1.28 -7.11
CA TYR A 109 -16.83 -1.73 -6.79
C TYR A 109 -15.77 -0.86 -7.46
N ALA A 110 -15.85 -0.70 -8.79
CA ALA A 110 -14.89 0.10 -9.53
C ALA A 110 -14.92 1.58 -9.10
N VAL A 111 -16.12 2.13 -8.86
CA VAL A 111 -16.30 3.51 -8.38
C VAL A 111 -15.65 3.70 -7.01
N LEU A 112 -15.84 2.77 -6.07
CA LEU A 112 -15.24 2.82 -4.74
C LEU A 112 -13.70 2.75 -4.80
N ILE A 113 -13.14 1.93 -5.71
CA ILE A 113 -11.69 1.91 -5.93
C ILE A 113 -11.20 3.26 -6.48
N LEU A 114 -11.94 3.90 -7.39
CA LEU A 114 -11.59 5.25 -7.90
C LEU A 114 -11.65 6.30 -6.79
N LEU A 115 -12.67 6.28 -5.92
CA LEU A 115 -12.78 7.19 -4.79
C LEU A 115 -11.65 6.96 -3.77
N ALA A 116 -11.33 5.70 -3.46
CA ALA A 116 -10.18 5.37 -2.62
C ALA A 116 -8.88 5.90 -3.25
N THR A 117 -8.72 5.75 -4.58
CA THR A 117 -7.54 6.24 -5.31
C THR A 117 -7.47 7.76 -5.31
N THR A 118 -8.61 8.46 -5.44
CA THR A 118 -8.68 9.92 -5.28
C THR A 118 -8.20 10.32 -3.89
N GLY A 119 -8.71 9.66 -2.83
CA GLY A 119 -8.26 9.89 -1.46
C GLY A 119 -6.75 9.65 -1.28
N MET A 120 -6.21 8.59 -1.89
CA MET A 120 -4.77 8.31 -1.89
C MET A 120 -3.95 9.41 -2.57
N MET A 121 -4.38 9.92 -3.71
CA MET A 121 -3.66 10.97 -4.44
C MET A 121 -3.66 12.29 -3.67
N VAL A 122 -4.79 12.67 -3.05
CA VAL A 122 -4.87 13.83 -2.16
C VAL A 122 -3.96 13.64 -0.95
N LEU A 123 -4.00 12.46 -0.31
CA LEU A 123 -3.18 12.12 0.85
C LEU A 123 -1.67 12.23 0.54
N ILE A 124 -1.22 11.72 -0.60
CA ILE A 124 0.18 11.79 -1.04
C ILE A 124 0.64 13.24 -1.22
N SER A 125 -0.25 14.10 -1.70
CA SER A 125 0.03 15.53 -1.93
C SER A 125 -0.27 16.44 -0.72
N ALA A 126 -0.75 15.89 0.40
CA ALA A 126 -1.08 16.71 1.56
C ALA A 126 0.14 17.43 2.12
N GLY A 127 0.03 18.74 2.27
CA GLY A 127 1.02 19.62 2.87
C GLY A 127 0.59 20.20 4.23
N ASP A 128 -0.59 19.81 4.71
CA ASP A 128 -1.13 20.18 6.01
C ASP A 128 -1.92 19.05 6.67
N LEU A 129 -2.27 19.21 7.94
CA LEU A 129 -3.01 18.22 8.74
C LEU A 129 -4.46 18.04 8.26
N ILE A 130 -5.08 19.05 7.65
CA ILE A 130 -6.47 18.98 7.16
C ILE A 130 -6.53 18.17 5.88
N ALA A 131 -5.67 18.47 4.90
CA ALA A 131 -5.57 17.71 3.65
C ALA A 131 -5.17 16.25 3.92
N LEU A 132 -4.25 16.00 4.87
CA LEU A 132 -3.90 14.67 5.35
C LEU A 132 -5.14 13.93 5.85
N TYR A 133 -5.91 14.54 6.76
CA TYR A 133 -7.09 13.90 7.35
C TYR A 133 -8.17 13.63 6.30
N LEU A 134 -8.50 14.61 5.45
CA LEU A 134 -9.53 14.45 4.41
C LEU A 134 -9.16 13.38 3.37
N GLY A 135 -7.91 13.38 2.90
CA GLY A 135 -7.43 12.35 1.96
C GLY A 135 -7.45 10.95 2.58
N LEU A 136 -7.04 10.86 3.85
CA LEU A 136 -7.06 9.60 4.60
C LEU A 136 -8.49 9.08 4.83
N GLU A 137 -9.45 9.96 5.15
CA GLU A 137 -10.84 9.57 5.36
C GLU A 137 -11.53 9.17 4.05
N LEU A 138 -11.34 9.91 2.96
CA LEU A 138 -11.90 9.54 1.66
C LEU A 138 -11.43 8.15 1.22
N MET A 139 -10.12 7.88 1.36
CA MET A 139 -9.56 6.55 1.13
C MET A 139 -10.22 5.51 2.04
N SER A 140 -10.27 5.78 3.35
CA SER A 140 -10.66 4.81 4.37
C SER A 140 -12.13 4.42 4.29
N LEU A 141 -13.03 5.39 4.16
CA LEU A 141 -14.48 5.14 4.03
C LEU A 141 -14.77 4.26 2.81
N SER A 142 -14.11 4.52 1.68
CA SER A 142 -14.21 3.67 0.50
C SER A 142 -13.75 2.24 0.78
N LEU A 143 -12.61 2.07 1.49
CA LEU A 143 -12.06 0.76 1.83
C LEU A 143 -12.95 -0.02 2.80
N TYR A 144 -13.61 0.63 3.76
CA TYR A 144 -14.53 -0.03 4.69
C TYR A 144 -15.70 -0.67 3.96
N VAL A 145 -16.29 0.06 3.01
CA VAL A 145 -17.41 -0.44 2.20
C VAL A 145 -16.97 -1.58 1.30
N VAL A 146 -15.82 -1.45 0.65
CA VAL A 146 -15.28 -2.49 -0.25
C VAL A 146 -14.95 -3.78 0.53
N ALA A 147 -14.48 -3.68 1.79
CA ALA A 147 -14.24 -4.86 2.62
C ALA A 147 -15.50 -5.71 2.84
N ALA A 148 -16.67 -5.06 2.98
CA ALA A 148 -17.99 -5.67 3.21
C ALA A 148 -18.81 -5.85 1.93
N ILE A 149 -18.22 -5.75 0.74
CA ILE A 149 -18.98 -5.65 -0.51
C ILE A 149 -19.75 -6.94 -0.85
N ASP A 150 -19.25 -8.11 -0.46
CA ASP A 150 -19.96 -9.40 -0.56
C ASP A 150 -20.89 -9.55 0.65
N ARG A 151 -22.06 -8.85 0.58
CA ARG A 151 -22.99 -8.65 1.71
C ARG A 151 -23.58 -9.95 2.27
N ASP A 152 -23.74 -10.95 1.42
CA ASP A 152 -24.32 -12.25 1.81
C ASP A 152 -23.29 -13.18 2.43
N ASN A 153 -22.00 -12.79 2.41
CA ASN A 153 -20.91 -13.52 3.03
C ASN A 153 -20.61 -12.96 4.43
N VAL A 154 -20.93 -13.73 5.46
CA VAL A 154 -20.75 -13.35 6.87
C VAL A 154 -19.29 -12.94 7.16
N ARG A 155 -18.28 -13.60 6.54
CA ARG A 155 -16.88 -13.27 6.73
C ARG A 155 -16.53 -11.89 6.15
N SER A 156 -17.08 -11.54 4.98
CA SER A 156 -16.89 -10.24 4.35
C SER A 156 -17.52 -9.12 5.17
N THR A 157 -18.75 -9.34 5.65
CA THR A 157 -19.47 -8.38 6.50
C THR A 157 -18.76 -8.18 7.84
N GLU A 158 -18.29 -9.24 8.48
CA GLU A 158 -17.49 -9.18 9.71
C GLU A 158 -16.16 -8.42 9.49
N ALA A 159 -15.47 -8.70 8.37
CA ALA A 159 -14.23 -8.01 8.01
C ALA A 159 -14.46 -6.51 7.85
N GLY A 160 -15.52 -6.11 7.13
CA GLY A 160 -15.87 -4.71 6.96
C GLY A 160 -16.22 -4.02 8.27
N LEU A 161 -17.01 -4.68 9.14
CA LEU A 161 -17.37 -4.14 10.45
C LEU A 161 -16.14 -3.96 11.36
N LYS A 162 -15.27 -4.96 11.44
CA LYS A 162 -14.00 -4.87 12.21
C LYS A 162 -13.12 -3.74 11.69
N TYR A 163 -13.00 -3.63 10.36
CA TYR A 163 -12.17 -2.60 9.74
C TYR A 163 -12.74 -1.20 10.00
N PHE A 164 -14.07 -1.04 9.90
CA PHE A 164 -14.75 0.23 10.17
C PHE A 164 -14.60 0.66 11.63
N VAL A 165 -14.92 -0.22 12.60
CA VAL A 165 -14.90 0.14 14.03
C VAL A 165 -13.48 0.48 14.50
N LEU A 166 -12.49 -0.38 14.17
CA LEU A 166 -11.10 -0.14 14.55
C LEU A 166 -10.51 1.04 13.78
N GLY A 167 -10.92 1.23 12.53
CA GLY A 167 -10.52 2.34 11.70
C GLY A 167 -11.04 3.69 12.19
N ALA A 168 -12.32 3.76 12.59
CA ALA A 168 -12.93 4.95 13.16
C ALA A 168 -12.24 5.37 14.48
N LEU A 169 -11.89 4.38 15.34
CA LEU A 169 -11.11 4.64 16.55
C LEU A 169 -9.73 5.23 16.19
N SER A 170 -9.04 4.64 15.23
CA SER A 170 -7.73 5.10 14.78
C SER A 170 -7.78 6.50 14.16
N SER A 171 -8.81 6.79 13.35
CA SER A 171 -9.04 8.12 12.79
C SER A 171 -9.32 9.16 13.85
N GLY A 172 -10.09 8.80 14.89
CA GLY A 172 -10.32 9.66 16.06
C GLY A 172 -9.02 9.99 16.81
N MET A 173 -8.15 8.99 17.02
CA MET A 173 -6.83 9.19 17.62
C MET A 173 -5.95 10.12 16.76
N LEU A 174 -5.92 9.91 15.43
CA LEU A 174 -5.17 10.75 14.51
C LEU A 174 -5.68 12.20 14.54
N LEU A 175 -7.00 12.41 14.49
CA LEU A 175 -7.60 13.73 14.53
C LEU A 175 -7.32 14.45 15.86
N TYR A 176 -7.35 13.70 16.98
CA TYR A 176 -6.95 14.22 18.29
C TYR A 176 -5.48 14.65 18.29
N GLY A 177 -4.60 13.83 17.67
CA GLY A 177 -3.19 14.20 17.44
C GLY A 177 -3.03 15.48 16.65
N CYS A 178 -3.77 15.63 15.54
CA CYS A 178 -3.79 16.88 14.75
C CYS A 178 -4.24 18.09 15.58
N SER A 179 -5.28 17.91 16.41
CA SER A 179 -5.78 18.97 17.29
C SER A 179 -4.74 19.41 18.32
N LEU A 180 -4.03 18.47 18.95
CA LEU A 180 -2.94 18.77 19.87
C LEU A 180 -1.79 19.49 19.17
N ILE A 181 -1.36 19.03 17.98
CA ILE A 181 -0.30 19.68 17.21
C ILE A 181 -0.70 21.12 16.89
N TYR A 182 -1.93 21.34 16.40
CA TYR A 182 -2.45 22.69 16.17
C TYR A 182 -2.48 23.54 17.44
N GLY A 183 -2.93 22.98 18.56
CA GLY A 183 -3.00 23.69 19.85
C GLY A 183 -1.64 24.18 20.35
N PHE A 184 -0.57 23.42 20.10
CA PHE A 184 0.80 23.76 20.55
C PHE A 184 1.60 24.55 19.52
N THR A 185 1.24 24.51 18.21
CA THR A 185 2.00 25.19 17.14
C THR A 185 1.26 26.39 16.55
N GLY A 186 -0.06 26.49 16.76
CA GLY A 186 -0.91 27.52 16.17
C GLY A 186 -1.13 27.42 14.66
N THR A 187 -0.67 26.32 14.01
CA THR A 187 -0.76 26.14 12.56
C THR A 187 -1.04 24.70 12.18
N VAL A 188 -1.66 24.51 11.02
CA VAL A 188 -1.92 23.18 10.44
C VAL A 188 -0.95 22.80 9.33
N THR A 189 -0.24 23.78 8.72
CA THR A 189 0.68 23.52 7.60
C THR A 189 1.98 22.86 8.09
N PHE A 190 2.50 21.90 7.34
CA PHE A 190 3.73 21.21 7.72
C PHE A 190 4.93 22.17 7.85
N ALA A 191 5.03 23.15 6.97
CA ALA A 191 6.08 24.15 7.05
C ALA A 191 5.95 25.02 8.32
N GLY A 192 4.74 25.42 8.70
CA GLY A 192 4.49 26.17 9.93
C GLY A 192 4.78 25.33 11.18
N ILE A 193 4.37 24.05 11.19
CA ILE A 193 4.66 23.12 12.28
C ILE A 193 6.18 22.95 12.44
N ALA A 194 6.93 22.79 11.34
CA ALA A 194 8.38 22.67 11.39
C ALA A 194 9.07 23.87 12.04
N GLY A 195 8.56 25.08 11.76
CA GLY A 195 9.05 26.31 12.39
C GLY A 195 8.77 26.41 13.89
N ALA A 196 7.63 25.88 14.37
CA ALA A 196 7.21 25.95 15.77
C ALA A 196 7.63 24.70 16.59
N ALA A 197 8.02 23.61 15.94
CA ALA A 197 8.19 22.30 16.59
C ALA A 197 9.31 22.29 17.66
N ALA A 198 10.35 23.10 17.51
CA ALA A 198 11.45 23.17 18.46
C ALA A 198 11.00 23.67 19.86
N GLU A 199 9.95 24.48 19.91
CA GLU A 199 9.42 25.10 21.14
C GLU A 199 8.22 24.33 21.73
N GLY A 200 7.67 23.33 21.00
CA GLY A 200 6.38 22.73 21.30
C GLY A 200 6.29 21.82 22.54
N GLY A 201 7.41 21.47 23.15
CA GLY A 201 7.45 20.72 24.40
C GLY A 201 6.75 19.34 24.38
N VAL A 202 6.40 18.85 25.58
CA VAL A 202 5.81 17.52 25.78
C VAL A 202 4.44 17.38 25.07
N GLY A 203 3.64 18.44 25.06
CA GLY A 203 2.30 18.41 24.45
C GLY A 203 2.36 18.17 22.93
N LEU A 204 3.31 18.78 22.24
CA LEU A 204 3.55 18.50 20.82
C LEU A 204 3.95 17.04 20.59
N THR A 205 4.80 16.48 21.46
CA THR A 205 5.21 15.09 21.38
C THR A 205 4.02 14.13 21.54
N PHE A 206 3.08 14.42 22.47
CA PHE A 206 1.83 13.66 22.58
C PHE A 206 1.00 13.75 21.29
N GLY A 207 0.85 14.95 20.72
CA GLY A 207 0.16 15.13 19.44
C GLY A 207 0.79 14.30 18.32
N LEU A 208 2.12 14.29 18.22
CA LEU A 208 2.88 13.49 17.28
C LEU A 208 2.64 11.99 17.47
N VAL A 209 2.67 11.49 18.71
CA VAL A 209 2.42 10.07 19.01
C VAL A 209 1.03 9.64 18.56
N PHE A 210 -0.01 10.44 18.80
CA PHE A 210 -1.36 10.15 18.34
C PHE A 210 -1.49 10.20 16.80
N LEU A 211 -0.85 11.16 16.15
CA LEU A 211 -0.76 11.22 14.69
C LEU A 211 -0.10 9.95 14.13
N PHE A 212 1.04 9.55 14.69
CA PHE A 212 1.77 8.36 14.26
C PHE A 212 1.01 7.07 14.56
N ALA A 213 0.25 6.99 15.66
CA ALA A 213 -0.62 5.85 15.95
C ALA A 213 -1.64 5.62 14.82
N GLY A 214 -2.29 6.70 14.34
CA GLY A 214 -3.21 6.62 13.20
C GLY A 214 -2.53 6.21 11.90
N LEU A 215 -1.35 6.75 11.60
CA LEU A 215 -0.57 6.37 10.41
C LEU A 215 -0.06 4.92 10.51
N CYS A 216 0.39 4.48 11.69
CA CYS A 216 0.77 3.08 11.94
C CYS A 216 -0.40 2.12 11.72
N PHE A 217 -1.62 2.49 12.12
CA PHE A 217 -2.82 1.70 11.83
C PHE A 217 -3.01 1.53 10.32
N LYS A 218 -2.87 2.59 9.52
CA LYS A 218 -3.07 2.53 8.05
C LYS A 218 -2.05 1.67 7.34
N ILE A 219 -0.80 1.63 7.79
CA ILE A 219 0.23 0.74 7.25
C ILE A 219 0.23 -0.65 7.91
N SER A 220 -0.65 -0.92 8.88
CA SER A 220 -0.70 -2.16 9.66
C SER A 220 0.54 -2.40 10.53
N ALA A 221 1.16 -1.37 11.06
CA ALA A 221 2.31 -1.51 11.95
C ALA A 221 1.89 -1.84 13.39
N VAL A 222 2.70 -2.63 14.10
CA VAL A 222 2.49 -3.00 15.50
C VAL A 222 2.67 -1.78 16.40
N PRO A 223 1.78 -1.54 17.42
CA PRO A 223 0.69 -2.40 17.89
C PRO A 223 -0.66 -2.22 17.16
N PHE A 224 -0.75 -1.35 16.18
CA PHE A 224 -2.01 -0.96 15.52
C PHE A 224 -2.39 -1.87 14.33
N HIS A 225 -1.90 -3.09 14.29
CA HIS A 225 -2.04 -4.09 13.22
C HIS A 225 -3.25 -5.01 13.36
N MET A 226 -3.96 -5.00 14.51
CA MET A 226 -4.93 -6.03 14.90
C MET A 226 -6.06 -6.26 13.89
N TRP A 227 -6.39 -5.27 13.06
CA TRP A 227 -7.41 -5.40 12.03
C TRP A 227 -6.97 -6.26 10.84
N THR A 228 -5.69 -6.28 10.52
CA THR A 228 -5.16 -6.75 9.24
C THR A 228 -5.34 -8.24 8.99
N PRO A 229 -5.05 -9.17 9.94
CA PRO A 229 -5.23 -10.60 9.69
C PRO A 229 -6.68 -10.97 9.43
N ASP A 230 -7.62 -10.44 10.20
CA ASP A 230 -9.05 -10.78 10.10
C ASP A 230 -9.66 -10.16 8.83
N VAL A 231 -9.31 -8.90 8.51
CA VAL A 231 -9.82 -8.22 7.32
C VAL A 231 -9.27 -8.84 6.04
N TYR A 232 -7.97 -9.20 6.00
CA TYR A 232 -7.39 -9.86 4.83
C TYR A 232 -8.01 -11.23 4.58
N GLN A 233 -8.27 -12.00 5.63
CA GLN A 233 -8.90 -13.30 5.52
C GLN A 233 -10.38 -13.19 5.14
N GLY A 234 -11.12 -12.24 5.70
CA GLY A 234 -12.56 -12.12 5.54
C GLY A 234 -13.00 -11.42 4.25
N ALA A 235 -12.28 -10.38 3.81
CA ALA A 235 -12.60 -9.67 2.58
C ALA A 235 -12.40 -10.56 1.34
N PRO A 236 -13.14 -10.34 0.24
CA PRO A 236 -12.88 -11.03 -1.03
C PRO A 236 -11.43 -10.84 -1.50
N THR A 237 -10.84 -11.87 -2.10
CA THR A 237 -9.40 -11.91 -2.41
C THR A 237 -8.91 -10.76 -3.30
N PRO A 238 -9.65 -10.27 -4.35
CA PRO A 238 -9.20 -9.10 -5.13
C PRO A 238 -9.10 -7.84 -4.29
N ILE A 239 -9.99 -7.70 -3.30
CA ILE A 239 -10.02 -6.58 -2.37
C ILE A 239 -8.85 -6.65 -1.40
N THR A 240 -8.53 -7.85 -0.92
CA THR A 240 -7.34 -8.08 -0.10
C THR A 240 -6.06 -7.70 -0.84
N ALA A 241 -5.95 -8.02 -2.14
CA ALA A 241 -4.84 -7.60 -2.99
C ALA A 241 -4.72 -6.07 -3.09
N PHE A 242 -5.86 -5.37 -3.18
CA PHE A 242 -5.89 -3.91 -3.15
C PHE A 242 -5.40 -3.35 -1.81
N PHE A 243 -5.94 -3.85 -0.68
CA PHE A 243 -5.54 -3.41 0.67
C PHE A 243 -4.05 -3.63 0.94
N ALA A 244 -3.49 -4.71 0.39
CA ALA A 244 -2.09 -5.04 0.55
C ALA A 244 -1.15 -4.19 -0.32
N SER A 245 -1.64 -3.43 -1.29
CA SER A 245 -0.84 -2.68 -2.28
C SER A 245 -1.01 -1.16 -2.18
N ALA A 246 -1.88 -0.58 -2.98
CA ALA A 246 -2.00 0.87 -3.17
C ALA A 246 -2.24 1.68 -1.87
N PRO A 247 -3.15 1.30 -0.95
CA PRO A 247 -3.38 2.06 0.27
C PRO A 247 -2.15 2.16 1.17
N LYS A 248 -1.29 1.13 1.19
CA LYS A 248 -0.06 1.15 1.98
C LYS A 248 0.99 2.09 1.39
N VAL A 249 1.04 2.20 0.06
CA VAL A 249 1.88 3.19 -0.63
C VAL A 249 1.49 4.60 -0.21
N ALA A 250 0.20 4.94 -0.29
CA ALA A 250 -0.28 6.27 0.07
C ALA A 250 -0.08 6.60 1.56
N ALA A 251 -0.36 5.64 2.45
CA ALA A 251 -0.16 5.81 3.88
C ALA A 251 1.33 5.97 4.24
N MET A 252 2.23 5.22 3.61
CA MET A 252 3.67 5.38 3.82
C MET A 252 4.18 6.70 3.22
N ALA A 253 3.62 7.16 2.09
CA ALA A 253 3.98 8.45 1.49
C ALA A 253 3.70 9.61 2.44
N ILE A 254 2.49 9.68 3.00
CA ILE A 254 2.17 10.76 3.95
C ILE A 254 2.94 10.60 5.26
N PHE A 255 3.25 9.37 5.69
CA PHE A 255 4.06 9.15 6.87
C PHE A 255 5.49 9.71 6.69
N LEU A 256 6.13 9.41 5.55
CA LEU A 256 7.42 10.01 5.18
C LEU A 256 7.35 11.54 5.14
N ARG A 257 6.37 12.08 4.40
CA ARG A 257 6.21 13.52 4.26
C ARG A 257 5.98 14.19 5.63
N ALA A 258 5.01 13.74 6.42
CA ALA A 258 4.71 14.34 7.72
C ALA A 258 5.90 14.26 8.68
N ALA A 259 6.54 13.10 8.83
CA ALA A 259 7.66 12.94 9.76
C ALA A 259 8.87 13.83 9.39
N LEU A 260 9.21 13.91 8.10
CA LEU A 260 10.43 14.57 7.65
C LEU A 260 10.25 16.06 7.33
N THR A 261 9.03 16.51 7.00
CA THR A 261 8.81 17.93 6.66
C THR A 261 8.12 18.72 7.76
N ALA A 262 7.28 18.09 8.60
CA ALA A 262 6.63 18.78 9.71
C ALA A 262 7.41 18.67 11.03
N PHE A 263 8.16 17.59 11.26
CA PHE A 263 8.83 17.33 12.54
C PHE A 263 10.35 17.08 12.46
N PRO A 264 11.11 17.75 11.57
CA PRO A 264 12.55 17.55 11.50
C PRO A 264 13.27 17.95 12.78
N ALA A 265 12.82 19.04 13.44
CA ALA A 265 13.44 19.57 14.66
C ALA A 265 13.38 18.60 15.86
N ILE A 266 12.41 17.69 15.88
CA ILE A 266 12.21 16.71 16.97
C ILE A 266 12.49 15.28 16.53
N ALA A 267 13.35 15.10 15.52
CA ALA A 267 13.73 13.77 15.01
C ALA A 267 14.24 12.83 16.10
N ALA A 268 15.02 13.34 17.06
CA ALA A 268 15.51 12.58 18.20
C ALA A 268 14.40 12.00 19.09
N GLN A 269 13.18 12.56 19.05
CA GLN A 269 12.03 12.09 19.83
C GLN A 269 11.24 11.00 19.08
N TRP A 270 11.01 11.16 17.77
CA TRP A 270 10.21 10.19 17.01
C TRP A 270 11.00 9.01 16.45
N GLN A 271 12.30 9.14 16.21
CA GLN A 271 13.15 8.08 15.68
C GLN A 271 13.16 6.80 16.57
N PRO A 272 13.29 6.90 17.93
CA PRO A 272 13.20 5.72 18.80
C PRO A 272 11.81 5.05 18.74
N ILE A 273 10.74 5.86 18.65
CA ILE A 273 9.36 5.36 18.55
C ILE A 273 9.19 4.53 17.27
N LEU A 274 9.60 5.08 16.13
CA LEU A 274 9.52 4.38 14.84
C LEU A 274 10.44 3.16 14.80
N SER A 275 11.62 3.22 15.41
CA SER A 275 12.52 2.07 15.53
C SER A 275 11.88 0.94 16.33
N PHE A 276 11.21 1.25 17.45
CA PHE A 276 10.45 0.26 18.23
C PHE A 276 9.30 -0.35 17.41
N VAL A 277 8.49 0.48 16.76
CA VAL A 277 7.36 0.03 15.91
C VAL A 277 7.86 -0.84 14.75
N ALA A 278 8.99 -0.48 14.13
CA ALA A 278 9.61 -1.27 13.07
C ALA A 278 10.04 -2.66 13.57
N VAL A 279 10.78 -2.72 14.69
CA VAL A 279 11.21 -3.98 15.31
C VAL A 279 10.00 -4.85 15.70
N ALA A 280 9.02 -4.27 16.39
CA ALA A 280 7.83 -4.99 16.80
C ALA A 280 7.04 -5.54 15.60
N SER A 281 6.92 -4.75 14.50
CA SER A 281 6.25 -5.18 13.27
C SER A 281 7.00 -6.29 12.54
N MET A 282 8.33 -6.18 12.43
CA MET A 282 9.16 -7.21 11.80
C MET A 282 9.08 -8.55 12.56
N LEU A 283 9.22 -8.53 13.88
CA LEU A 283 9.18 -9.73 14.71
C LEU A 283 7.79 -10.34 14.77
N LEU A 284 6.75 -9.54 15.06
CA LEU A 284 5.38 -10.05 15.12
C LEU A 284 4.93 -10.57 13.75
N GLY A 285 5.25 -9.87 12.66
CA GLY A 285 4.95 -10.35 11.30
C GLY A 285 5.62 -11.69 10.99
N ALA A 286 6.89 -11.86 11.38
CA ALA A 286 7.64 -13.09 11.18
C ALA A 286 7.06 -14.26 11.99
N PHE A 287 6.89 -14.09 13.30
CA PHE A 287 6.36 -15.16 14.16
C PHE A 287 4.88 -15.43 13.94
N GLY A 288 4.07 -14.39 13.72
CA GLY A 288 2.63 -14.52 13.50
C GLY A 288 2.26 -15.25 12.19
N ALA A 289 3.13 -15.21 11.18
CA ALA A 289 2.94 -15.95 9.94
C ALA A 289 3.22 -17.46 10.09
N ILE A 290 4.10 -17.83 11.02
CA ILE A 290 4.43 -19.24 11.29
C ILE A 290 3.20 -19.94 11.86
N GLY A 291 2.82 -21.06 11.28
CA GLY A 291 1.66 -21.86 11.71
C GLY A 291 0.31 -21.40 11.14
N GLN A 292 0.26 -20.37 10.29
CA GLN A 292 -0.97 -20.03 9.57
C GLN A 292 -1.28 -21.11 8.51
N THR A 293 -2.54 -21.52 8.47
CA THR A 293 -3.05 -22.48 7.48
C THR A 293 -3.78 -21.80 6.32
N ASN A 294 -4.33 -20.60 6.54
CA ASN A 294 -4.96 -19.77 5.52
C ASN A 294 -3.93 -18.84 4.88
N ILE A 295 -3.81 -18.89 3.55
CA ILE A 295 -2.78 -18.16 2.81
C ILE A 295 -2.99 -16.62 2.87
N LYS A 296 -4.23 -16.14 2.88
CA LYS A 296 -4.53 -14.70 2.99
C LYS A 296 -4.13 -14.17 4.36
N ARG A 297 -4.36 -14.95 5.42
CA ARG A 297 -3.96 -14.60 6.78
C ARG A 297 -2.43 -14.60 6.92
N LEU A 298 -1.74 -15.57 6.31
CA LEU A 298 -0.29 -15.57 6.21
C LEU A 298 0.22 -14.30 5.51
N MET A 299 -0.38 -13.94 4.36
CA MET A 299 -0.02 -12.72 3.63
C MET A 299 -0.30 -11.44 4.43
N ALA A 300 -1.27 -11.44 5.34
CA ALA A 300 -1.50 -10.33 6.26
C ALA A 300 -0.31 -10.14 7.22
N TYR A 301 0.16 -11.20 7.87
CA TYR A 301 1.34 -11.13 8.73
C TYR A 301 2.61 -10.79 7.95
N SER A 302 2.76 -11.36 6.74
CA SER A 302 3.81 -10.96 5.80
C SER A 302 3.79 -9.44 5.55
N SER A 303 2.62 -8.88 5.27
CA SER A 303 2.45 -7.45 5.03
C SER A 303 2.79 -6.59 6.25
N ILE A 304 2.46 -7.03 7.47
CA ILE A 304 2.86 -6.37 8.73
C ILE A 304 4.39 -6.32 8.82
N GLY A 305 5.07 -7.44 8.59
CA GLY A 305 6.52 -7.52 8.60
C GLY A 305 7.17 -6.63 7.53
N HIS A 306 6.63 -6.62 6.29
CA HIS A 306 7.13 -5.77 5.20
C HIS A 306 7.00 -4.28 5.51
N MET A 307 5.92 -3.84 6.14
CA MET A 307 5.81 -2.45 6.60
C MET A 307 6.81 -2.15 7.73
N GLY A 308 7.12 -3.13 8.58
CA GLY A 308 8.22 -3.01 9.55
C GLY A 308 9.57 -2.74 8.87
N PHE A 309 9.91 -3.47 7.80
CA PHE A 309 11.12 -3.22 7.02
C PHE A 309 11.10 -1.83 6.34
N ALA A 310 9.99 -1.40 5.79
CA ALA A 310 9.86 -0.06 5.22
C ALA A 310 10.08 1.04 6.27
N LEU A 311 9.56 0.85 7.50
CA LEU A 311 9.77 1.77 8.61
C LEU A 311 11.24 1.88 9.05
N VAL A 312 12.08 0.88 8.81
CA VAL A 312 13.54 0.99 9.02
C VAL A 312 14.13 2.12 8.20
N GLY A 313 13.73 2.24 6.93
CA GLY A 313 14.16 3.34 6.06
C GLY A 313 13.64 4.70 6.51
N LEU A 314 12.40 4.80 6.99
CA LEU A 314 11.85 6.03 7.57
C LEU A 314 12.59 6.41 8.87
N ALA A 315 12.87 5.44 9.75
CA ALA A 315 13.58 5.68 11.00
C ALA A 315 15.01 6.22 10.77
N ALA A 316 15.64 5.94 9.63
CA ALA A 316 16.92 6.53 9.26
C ALA A 316 16.87 8.06 9.14
N GLY A 317 15.73 8.65 8.77
CA GLY A 317 15.52 10.09 8.71
C GLY A 317 16.34 10.81 7.63
N THR A 318 16.86 10.10 6.64
CA THR A 318 17.78 10.61 5.61
C THR A 318 17.22 10.45 4.20
N SER A 319 17.77 11.17 3.24
CA SER A 319 17.40 11.05 1.82
C SER A 319 17.63 9.62 1.30
N GLU A 320 18.72 8.95 1.73
CA GLU A 320 18.95 7.54 1.40
C GLU A 320 17.90 6.62 2.04
N GLY A 321 17.44 6.94 3.25
CA GLY A 321 16.34 6.23 3.90
C GLY A 321 15.06 6.32 3.10
N VAL A 322 14.70 7.54 2.65
CA VAL A 322 13.54 7.78 1.78
C VAL A 322 13.68 7.01 0.46
N GLN A 323 14.85 7.13 -0.21
CA GLN A 323 15.12 6.36 -1.43
C GLN A 323 14.93 4.85 -1.20
N GLY A 324 15.46 4.32 -0.09
CA GLY A 324 15.28 2.92 0.29
C GLY A 324 13.81 2.52 0.43
N VAL A 325 12.99 3.36 1.07
CA VAL A 325 11.55 3.13 1.22
C VAL A 325 10.83 3.17 -0.14
N LEU A 326 11.16 4.12 -1.03
CA LEU A 326 10.58 4.22 -2.36
C LEU A 326 10.86 2.97 -3.22
N VAL A 327 12.12 2.52 -3.24
CA VAL A 327 12.51 1.27 -3.91
C VAL A 327 11.78 0.08 -3.28
N TYR A 328 11.72 0.04 -1.95
CA TYR A 328 11.04 -1.01 -1.21
C TYR A 328 9.57 -1.13 -1.59
N LEU A 329 8.83 -0.02 -1.58
CA LEU A 329 7.40 -0.01 -1.88
C LEU A 329 7.11 -0.39 -3.34
N ALA A 330 7.92 0.08 -4.29
CA ALA A 330 7.78 -0.29 -5.70
C ALA A 330 7.94 -1.81 -5.89
N ILE A 331 8.95 -2.41 -5.30
CA ILE A 331 9.18 -3.85 -5.34
C ILE A 331 8.07 -4.60 -4.57
N TYR A 332 7.69 -4.10 -3.39
CA TYR A 332 6.65 -4.71 -2.56
C TYR A 332 5.29 -4.80 -3.27
N VAL A 333 4.87 -3.74 -3.96
CA VAL A 333 3.62 -3.72 -4.73
C VAL A 333 3.64 -4.81 -5.80
N THR A 334 4.74 -4.94 -6.55
CA THR A 334 4.83 -5.97 -7.61
C THR A 334 4.85 -7.39 -7.04
N MET A 335 5.62 -7.65 -5.98
CA MET A 335 5.62 -8.97 -5.32
C MET A 335 4.24 -9.35 -4.79
N THR A 336 3.57 -8.41 -4.15
CA THR A 336 2.27 -8.62 -3.51
C THR A 336 1.18 -8.87 -4.55
N LEU A 337 1.09 -8.06 -5.61
CA LEU A 337 0.12 -8.26 -6.68
C LEU A 337 0.32 -9.59 -7.39
N GLY A 338 1.56 -9.98 -7.67
CA GLY A 338 1.88 -11.28 -8.26
C GLY A 338 1.50 -12.45 -7.36
N ALA A 339 1.80 -12.36 -6.06
CA ALA A 339 1.41 -13.39 -5.10
C ALA A 339 -0.11 -13.52 -5.00
N PHE A 340 -0.85 -12.40 -4.94
CA PHE A 340 -2.31 -12.43 -4.94
C PHE A 340 -2.91 -12.89 -6.27
N ALA A 341 -2.25 -12.69 -7.41
CA ALA A 341 -2.69 -13.29 -8.68
C ALA A 341 -2.64 -14.82 -8.62
N CYS A 342 -1.60 -15.41 -7.98
CA CYS A 342 -1.56 -16.85 -7.72
C CYS A 342 -2.65 -17.29 -6.74
N ILE A 343 -2.88 -16.54 -5.65
CA ILE A 343 -3.92 -16.87 -4.67
C ILE A 343 -5.33 -16.82 -5.30
N LEU A 344 -5.59 -15.85 -6.19
CA LEU A 344 -6.84 -15.77 -6.95
C LEU A 344 -7.02 -16.93 -7.93
N ALA A 345 -5.94 -17.51 -8.43
CA ALA A 345 -5.98 -18.69 -9.28
C ALA A 345 -6.19 -20.01 -8.51
N MET A 346 -6.13 -19.98 -7.16
CA MET A 346 -6.51 -21.12 -6.31
C MET A 346 -8.04 -21.24 -6.27
N HIS A 347 -8.62 -21.70 -7.36
CA HIS A 347 -10.06 -21.86 -7.54
C HIS A 347 -10.39 -23.25 -8.05
N ARG A 348 -11.50 -23.82 -7.56
CA ARG A 348 -12.09 -25.08 -8.04
C ARG A 348 -13.59 -24.86 -8.27
N ALA A 349 -14.26 -25.85 -8.84
CA ALA A 349 -15.70 -25.78 -9.13
C ALA A 349 -16.56 -25.37 -7.91
N GLU A 350 -16.11 -25.74 -6.71
CA GLU A 350 -16.79 -25.42 -5.44
C GLU A 350 -16.52 -23.98 -4.96
N GLY A 351 -15.59 -23.26 -5.57
CA GLY A 351 -15.27 -21.87 -5.24
C GLY A 351 -13.78 -21.60 -4.95
N PRO A 352 -13.45 -20.45 -4.35
CA PRO A 352 -12.08 -20.07 -4.03
C PRO A 352 -11.51 -20.92 -2.90
N ILE A 353 -10.26 -21.34 -3.06
CA ILE A 353 -9.49 -22.12 -2.08
C ILE A 353 -8.46 -21.20 -1.42
N GLU A 354 -8.38 -21.27 -0.10
CA GLU A 354 -7.49 -20.39 0.67
C GLU A 354 -6.53 -21.16 1.60
N THR A 355 -6.54 -22.49 1.56
CA THR A 355 -5.74 -23.34 2.44
C THR A 355 -4.37 -23.62 1.81
N ILE A 356 -3.30 -23.49 2.60
CA ILE A 356 -1.92 -23.66 2.12
C ILE A 356 -1.66 -25.12 1.70
N SER A 357 -2.26 -26.09 2.39
CA SER A 357 -2.11 -27.51 2.03
C SER A 357 -2.67 -27.87 0.64
N ASP A 358 -3.61 -27.08 0.11
CA ASP A 358 -4.15 -27.27 -1.24
C ASP A 358 -3.15 -26.89 -2.35
N LEU A 359 -2.06 -26.23 -2.02
CA LEU A 359 -0.93 -25.99 -2.92
C LEU A 359 -0.02 -27.21 -3.09
N ALA A 360 -0.26 -28.31 -2.36
CA ALA A 360 0.59 -29.49 -2.38
C ALA A 360 0.77 -30.03 -3.81
N GLY A 361 2.02 -30.26 -4.19
CA GLY A 361 2.37 -30.78 -5.50
C GLY A 361 2.01 -29.89 -6.70
N LEU A 362 1.77 -28.60 -6.50
CA LEU A 362 1.42 -27.66 -7.58
C LEU A 362 2.43 -27.70 -8.74
N ALA A 363 3.71 -27.96 -8.45
CA ALA A 363 4.74 -28.08 -9.48
C ALA A 363 4.46 -29.21 -10.49
N ARG A 364 3.73 -30.26 -10.09
CA ARG A 364 3.34 -31.38 -10.97
C ARG A 364 2.05 -31.08 -11.73
N THR A 365 1.12 -30.30 -11.17
CA THR A 365 -0.19 -30.00 -11.78
C THR A 365 -0.19 -28.73 -12.61
N ASN A 366 0.56 -27.69 -12.20
CA ASN A 366 0.71 -26.41 -12.89
C ASN A 366 2.11 -25.82 -12.66
N GLY A 367 3.11 -26.36 -13.36
CA GLY A 367 4.53 -25.99 -13.23
C GLY A 367 4.82 -24.50 -13.42
N PRO A 368 4.29 -23.81 -14.45
CA PRO A 368 4.51 -22.37 -14.64
C PRO A 368 4.01 -21.51 -13.48
N MET A 369 2.82 -21.81 -12.95
CA MET A 369 2.28 -21.09 -11.79
C MET A 369 3.14 -21.36 -10.54
N ALA A 370 3.51 -22.64 -10.31
CA ALA A 370 4.36 -23.01 -9.17
C ALA A 370 5.72 -22.31 -9.23
N PHE A 371 6.34 -22.23 -10.42
CA PHE A 371 7.63 -21.56 -10.61
C PHE A 371 7.54 -20.07 -10.30
N LEU A 372 6.59 -19.34 -10.91
CA LEU A 372 6.45 -17.90 -10.69
C LEU A 372 6.06 -17.59 -9.25
N PHE A 373 5.17 -18.41 -8.65
CA PHE A 373 4.80 -18.21 -7.25
C PHE A 373 5.99 -18.46 -6.31
N ALA A 374 6.78 -19.51 -6.53
CA ALA A 374 7.99 -19.77 -5.76
C ALA A 374 8.98 -18.62 -5.88
N MET A 375 9.20 -18.06 -7.10
CA MET A 375 10.07 -16.91 -7.30
C MET A 375 9.58 -15.67 -6.53
N LEU A 376 8.26 -15.42 -6.51
CA LEU A 376 7.69 -14.32 -5.74
C LEU A 376 7.83 -14.56 -4.23
N LEU A 377 7.65 -15.78 -3.74
CA LEU A 377 7.86 -16.13 -2.33
C LEU A 377 9.32 -16.00 -1.91
N PHE A 378 10.27 -16.43 -2.75
CA PHE A 378 11.71 -16.20 -2.53
C PHE A 378 12.05 -14.70 -2.55
N SER A 379 11.41 -13.92 -3.42
CA SER A 379 11.58 -12.47 -3.46
C SER A 379 11.05 -11.82 -2.17
N LEU A 380 9.86 -12.20 -1.69
CA LEU A 380 9.30 -11.75 -0.41
C LEU A 380 10.20 -12.13 0.77
N ALA A 381 10.79 -13.32 0.76
CA ALA A 381 11.79 -13.75 1.74
C ALA A 381 13.07 -12.88 1.70
N GLY A 382 13.40 -12.31 0.54
CA GLY A 382 14.59 -11.50 0.32
C GLY A 382 15.81 -12.31 -0.12
N VAL A 383 15.60 -13.36 -0.92
CA VAL A 383 16.67 -14.23 -1.43
C VAL A 383 17.31 -13.59 -2.67
N PRO A 384 18.66 -13.39 -2.70
CA PRO A 384 19.37 -12.97 -3.91
C PRO A 384 19.18 -13.98 -5.06
N PRO A 385 19.17 -13.57 -6.33
CA PRO A 385 19.28 -12.20 -6.85
C PRO A 385 17.93 -11.49 -7.07
N LEU A 386 16.84 -11.94 -6.45
CA LEU A 386 15.49 -11.43 -6.70
C LEU A 386 15.29 -10.00 -6.15
N ALA A 387 14.29 -9.30 -6.69
CA ALA A 387 14.02 -7.89 -6.38
C ALA A 387 13.87 -7.59 -4.88
N GLY A 388 13.20 -8.47 -4.13
CA GLY A 388 12.98 -8.29 -2.68
C GLY A 388 14.23 -8.24 -1.82
N PHE A 389 15.34 -8.87 -2.27
CA PHE A 389 16.63 -8.70 -1.63
C PHE A 389 17.10 -7.24 -1.69
N PHE A 390 17.01 -6.61 -2.86
CA PHE A 390 17.42 -5.22 -3.03
C PHE A 390 16.53 -4.27 -2.22
N ALA A 391 15.24 -4.53 -2.12
CA ALA A 391 14.34 -3.75 -1.28
C ALA A 391 14.85 -3.70 0.18
N LYS A 392 15.14 -4.87 0.78
CA LYS A 392 15.68 -4.96 2.14
C LYS A 392 17.09 -4.37 2.25
N PHE A 393 17.93 -4.61 1.26
CA PHE A 393 19.30 -4.12 1.22
C PHE A 393 19.38 -2.59 1.33
N TYR A 394 18.57 -1.86 0.54
CA TYR A 394 18.59 -0.39 0.55
C TYR A 394 18.16 0.19 1.89
N VAL A 395 17.10 -0.33 2.52
CA VAL A 395 16.64 0.19 3.83
C VAL A 395 17.61 -0.13 4.96
N PHE A 396 18.24 -1.32 4.95
CA PHE A 396 19.27 -1.66 5.95
C PHE A 396 20.55 -0.87 5.76
N LEU A 397 20.97 -0.64 4.51
CA LEU A 397 22.13 0.19 4.22
C LEU A 397 21.93 1.63 4.71
N ALA A 398 20.72 2.18 4.52
CA ALA A 398 20.38 3.51 5.03
C ALA A 398 20.38 3.54 6.56
N ALA A 399 19.85 2.51 7.24
CA ALA A 399 19.91 2.41 8.70
C ALA A 399 21.34 2.33 9.25
N ILE A 400 22.21 1.55 8.60
CA ILE A 400 23.64 1.44 8.98
C ILE A 400 24.33 2.80 8.83
N LYS A 401 24.10 3.50 7.70
CA LYS A 401 24.68 4.85 7.48
C LYS A 401 24.16 5.88 8.50
N ALA A 402 22.93 5.73 8.97
CA ALA A 402 22.34 6.56 10.02
C ALA A 402 22.77 6.16 11.45
N GLY A 403 23.65 5.15 11.61
CA GLY A 403 24.10 4.68 12.92
C GLY A 403 23.13 3.76 13.66
N LEU A 404 22.02 3.35 13.02
CA LEU A 404 20.99 2.49 13.62
C LEU A 404 21.35 0.99 13.52
N TYR A 405 22.53 0.62 13.97
CA TYR A 405 23.07 -0.74 13.83
C TYR A 405 22.19 -1.81 14.49
N VAL A 406 21.67 -1.54 15.70
CA VAL A 406 20.81 -2.49 16.41
C VAL A 406 19.55 -2.77 15.63
N LEU A 407 18.92 -1.73 15.06
CA LEU A 407 17.73 -1.86 14.22
C LEU A 407 18.02 -2.71 12.96
N ALA A 408 19.16 -2.47 12.30
CA ALA A 408 19.55 -3.23 11.12
C ALA A 408 19.79 -4.72 11.45
N VAL A 409 20.51 -5.02 12.54
CA VAL A 409 20.79 -6.40 12.97
C VAL A 409 19.50 -7.15 13.30
N ILE A 410 18.60 -6.55 14.10
CA ILE A 410 17.31 -7.16 14.43
C ILE A 410 16.48 -7.37 13.15
N GLY A 411 16.48 -6.42 12.23
CA GLY A 411 15.81 -6.53 10.94
C GLY A 411 16.30 -7.70 10.10
N VAL A 412 17.60 -7.92 10.02
CA VAL A 412 18.18 -9.07 9.31
C VAL A 412 17.75 -10.38 9.98
N ILE A 413 17.80 -10.48 11.31
CA ILE A 413 17.35 -11.66 12.05
C ILE A 413 15.87 -11.93 11.78
N ALA A 414 15.01 -10.90 11.86
CA ALA A 414 13.58 -11.03 11.58
C ALA A 414 13.32 -11.46 10.13
N SER A 415 14.14 -11.00 9.17
CA SER A 415 14.05 -11.43 7.77
C SER A 415 14.37 -12.92 7.61
N VAL A 416 15.38 -13.44 8.32
CA VAL A 416 15.73 -14.87 8.30
C VAL A 416 14.60 -15.71 8.91
N ILE A 417 14.03 -15.28 10.04
CA ILE A 417 12.88 -15.96 10.64
C ILE A 417 11.70 -15.96 9.67
N GLY A 418 11.43 -14.83 9.03
CA GLY A 418 10.35 -14.70 8.05
C GLY A 418 10.55 -15.55 6.79
N ALA A 419 11.78 -15.84 6.39
CA ALA A 419 12.05 -16.73 5.25
C ALA A 419 11.44 -18.14 5.46
N TYR A 420 11.34 -18.61 6.70
CA TYR A 420 10.84 -19.94 7.04
C TYR A 420 9.45 -20.21 6.47
N TYR A 421 8.47 -19.32 6.71
CA TYR A 421 7.10 -19.59 6.26
C TYR A 421 6.93 -19.49 4.74
N TYR A 422 7.71 -18.68 4.05
CA TYR A 422 7.74 -18.68 2.58
C TYR A 422 8.33 -19.97 2.00
N LEU A 423 9.45 -20.41 2.57
CA LEU A 423 10.09 -21.66 2.18
C LEU A 423 9.19 -22.89 2.46
N MET A 424 8.39 -22.83 3.53
CA MET A 424 7.41 -23.88 3.84
C MET A 424 6.34 -23.98 2.75
N ILE A 425 5.83 -22.88 2.22
CA ILE A 425 4.89 -22.91 1.08
C ILE A 425 5.58 -23.50 -0.16
N VAL A 426 6.81 -23.09 -0.45
CA VAL A 426 7.58 -23.66 -1.58
C VAL A 426 7.77 -25.16 -1.39
N LYS A 427 8.10 -25.62 -0.17
CA LYS A 427 8.21 -27.05 0.15
C LYS A 427 6.92 -27.78 -0.14
N VAL A 428 5.77 -27.27 0.27
CA VAL A 428 4.45 -27.86 0.00
C VAL A 428 4.20 -27.96 -1.52
N MET A 429 4.49 -26.91 -2.29
CA MET A 429 4.25 -26.89 -3.74
C MET A 429 5.12 -27.87 -4.53
N TYR A 430 6.34 -28.15 -4.10
CA TYR A 430 7.31 -28.92 -4.88
C TYR A 430 7.52 -30.36 -4.39
N PHE A 431 7.36 -30.61 -3.09
CA PHE A 431 7.79 -31.87 -2.47
C PHE A 431 6.64 -32.72 -1.92
N ASP A 432 5.46 -32.15 -1.65
CA ASP A 432 4.33 -32.90 -1.11
C ASP A 432 3.54 -33.56 -2.24
N GLU A 433 2.75 -34.59 -1.91
CA GLU A 433 1.90 -35.28 -2.86
C GLU A 433 0.82 -34.35 -3.42
N PRO A 434 0.52 -34.45 -4.74
CA PRO A 434 -0.38 -33.51 -5.39
C PRO A 434 -1.79 -33.50 -4.80
N ALA A 435 -2.27 -32.32 -4.41
CA ALA A 435 -3.68 -32.06 -4.16
C ALA A 435 -4.46 -32.00 -5.49
N PRO A 436 -5.81 -32.06 -5.46
CA PRO A 436 -6.62 -31.86 -6.66
C PRO A 436 -6.26 -30.56 -7.38
N ALA A 437 -6.15 -30.63 -8.72
CA ALA A 437 -5.75 -29.48 -9.54
C ALA A 437 -6.73 -28.31 -9.43
N PHE A 438 -6.20 -27.10 -9.55
CA PHE A 438 -7.00 -25.87 -9.68
C PHE A 438 -7.55 -25.73 -11.10
N ASP A 439 -8.63 -24.95 -11.23
CA ASP A 439 -9.15 -24.53 -12.52
C ASP A 439 -8.09 -23.76 -13.33
N PRO A 440 -8.20 -23.69 -14.66
CA PRO A 440 -7.29 -22.92 -15.50
C PRO A 440 -7.28 -21.45 -15.09
N MET A 441 -6.07 -20.89 -14.87
CA MET A 441 -5.89 -19.49 -14.53
C MET A 441 -6.47 -18.59 -15.62
N ARG A 442 -7.24 -17.57 -15.24
CA ARG A 442 -7.84 -16.58 -16.15
C ARG A 442 -6.78 -15.72 -16.83
N PRO A 443 -7.05 -15.23 -18.07
CA PRO A 443 -6.08 -14.46 -18.84
C PRO A 443 -5.56 -13.20 -18.12
N GLU A 444 -6.44 -12.45 -17.47
CA GLU A 444 -6.08 -11.24 -16.73
C GLU A 444 -5.10 -11.53 -15.58
N LEU A 445 -5.28 -12.64 -14.87
CA LEU A 445 -4.37 -13.05 -13.81
C LEU A 445 -3.01 -13.52 -14.36
N LYS A 446 -3.01 -14.17 -15.54
CA LYS A 446 -1.76 -14.56 -16.22
C LYS A 446 -0.93 -13.33 -16.60
N VAL A 447 -1.58 -12.26 -17.07
CA VAL A 447 -0.90 -11.01 -17.41
C VAL A 447 -0.28 -10.37 -16.18
N VAL A 448 -1.06 -10.22 -15.09
CA VAL A 448 -0.55 -9.66 -13.83
C VAL A 448 0.62 -10.49 -13.30
N LEU A 449 0.46 -11.82 -13.23
CA LEU A 449 1.52 -12.72 -12.76
C LEU A 449 2.76 -12.69 -13.65
N GLY A 450 2.57 -12.65 -14.98
CA GLY A 450 3.66 -12.59 -15.95
C GLY A 450 4.48 -11.31 -15.80
N VAL A 451 3.81 -10.15 -15.76
CA VAL A 451 4.47 -8.84 -15.62
C VAL A 451 5.19 -8.73 -14.28
N THR A 452 4.53 -9.07 -13.19
CA THR A 452 5.11 -8.97 -11.83
C THR A 452 6.23 -9.99 -11.63
N GLY A 453 6.07 -11.22 -12.13
CA GLY A 453 7.10 -12.26 -12.09
C GLY A 453 8.34 -11.88 -12.89
N LEU A 454 8.15 -11.38 -14.13
CA LEU A 454 9.24 -10.93 -14.98
C LEU A 454 9.99 -9.75 -14.35
N PHE A 455 9.27 -8.76 -13.80
CA PHE A 455 9.89 -7.66 -13.07
C PHE A 455 10.77 -8.16 -11.91
N ASN A 456 10.24 -9.07 -11.08
CA ASN A 456 10.97 -9.59 -9.93
C ASN A 456 12.20 -10.42 -10.32
N LEU A 457 12.14 -11.19 -11.42
CA LEU A 457 13.26 -11.97 -11.92
C LEU A 457 14.34 -11.11 -12.57
N LEU A 458 13.95 -10.07 -13.33
CA LEU A 458 14.89 -9.27 -14.13
C LEU A 458 15.40 -8.02 -13.42
N PHE A 459 14.86 -7.67 -12.27
CA PHE A 459 15.23 -6.44 -11.55
C PHE A 459 16.75 -6.32 -11.31
N PHE A 460 17.43 -7.43 -10.97
CA PHE A 460 18.86 -7.41 -10.71
C PHE A 460 19.71 -7.08 -11.94
N VAL A 461 19.18 -7.32 -13.15
CA VAL A 461 19.86 -7.01 -14.42
C VAL A 461 19.78 -5.52 -14.73
N VAL A 462 18.62 -4.89 -14.46
CA VAL A 462 18.34 -3.49 -14.81
C VAL A 462 17.70 -2.74 -13.62
N PRO A 463 18.39 -2.59 -12.49
CA PRO A 463 17.83 -1.87 -11.34
C PRO A 463 17.83 -0.35 -11.53
N GLY A 464 18.70 0.17 -12.42
CA GLY A 464 18.98 1.60 -12.59
C GLY A 464 17.77 2.49 -12.76
N PRO A 465 16.85 2.22 -13.68
CA PRO A 465 15.68 3.09 -13.90
C PRO A 465 14.86 3.33 -12.63
N LEU A 466 14.52 2.28 -11.88
CA LEU A 466 13.76 2.42 -10.64
C LEU A 466 14.58 3.10 -9.53
N VAL A 467 15.83 2.69 -9.33
CA VAL A 467 16.68 3.22 -8.28
C VAL A 467 17.00 4.70 -8.50
N ASN A 468 17.27 5.11 -9.75
CA ASN A 468 17.51 6.51 -10.10
C ASN A 468 16.24 7.37 -9.97
N ALA A 469 15.08 6.86 -10.39
CA ALA A 469 13.81 7.54 -10.20
C ALA A 469 13.48 7.72 -8.71
N ALA A 470 13.70 6.70 -7.89
CA ALA A 470 13.52 6.76 -6.44
C ALA A 470 14.50 7.75 -5.79
N ALA A 471 15.76 7.80 -6.24
CA ALA A 471 16.74 8.76 -5.74
C ALA A 471 16.36 10.21 -6.07
N ALA A 472 15.90 10.48 -7.30
CA ALA A 472 15.41 11.80 -7.71
C ALA A 472 14.16 12.20 -6.90
N ALA A 473 13.22 11.29 -6.74
CA ALA A 473 12.01 11.48 -5.95
C ALA A 473 12.33 11.74 -4.46
N ALA A 474 13.25 10.99 -3.86
CA ALA A 474 13.66 11.19 -2.48
C ALA A 474 14.25 12.58 -2.24
N LYS A 475 15.09 13.07 -3.16
CA LYS A 475 15.69 14.42 -3.06
C LYS A 475 14.65 15.54 -3.11
N SER A 476 13.53 15.36 -3.81
CA SER A 476 12.49 16.40 -3.92
C SER A 476 11.66 16.57 -2.63
N LEU A 477 11.76 15.65 -1.69
CA LEU A 477 11.07 15.73 -0.41
C LEU A 477 11.80 16.68 0.57
N PHE A 478 13.13 16.78 0.45
CA PHE A 478 13.99 17.68 1.24
C PHE A 478 14.25 18.99 0.49
#